data_7b8ce78df0fc1bc129e9f97f9866e221
#
_entry.id   7b8ce78df0fc1bc129e9f97f9866e221
#
_cell.length_a   1.000
_cell.length_b   1.000
_cell.length_c   1.000
_cell.angle_alpha   90.00
_cell.angle_beta   90.00
_cell.angle_gamma   90.00
#
_symmetry.space_group_name_H-M   'P 1'
#
loop_
_entity.id
_entity.type
_entity.pdbx_description
1 polymer ?
#
loop_
_entity_poly.entity_id
_entity_poly.type
_entity_poly.pdbx_seq_one_letter_code
_entity_poly.pdbx_strand_id
1 'polypeptide(L)'
;MPNRPSLAAASRTVTGKKVARLRNEGLLPAVVYGHGTASEPVTVDAHEFDLLRRRVGASTLVDLAVDGKKSRPVIVHGIQVHPISRRPLHVDLFAVRMTEELTVEVQLIGTGSAPAAETGGTLVHPVQSVKVRALPDHLPETLHYDLGSLVDYDSTITVADLMVPEGVAIQADPSEVIARVLPPRVEVEEVSEVEAAAGEEGVAASAEGAEPTSEAAEEG
;
A
#
# COMPACT_ATOMS: atom_id res chain seq x y z
N MET A 1 25.01 12.32 -16.01
CA MET A 1 23.59 12.71 -16.03
C MET A 1 22.82 11.45 -15.66
N PRO A 2 22.02 11.43 -14.60
CA PRO A 2 21.17 10.26 -14.34
C PRO A 2 20.25 10.05 -15.54
N ASN A 3 20.17 8.82 -16.01
CA ASN A 3 19.37 8.44 -17.16
C ASN A 3 17.89 8.47 -16.72
N ARG A 4 17.24 9.63 -16.80
CA ARG A 4 15.82 9.78 -16.45
C ARG A 4 14.99 9.05 -17.50
N PRO A 5 14.06 8.20 -17.08
CA PRO A 5 13.15 7.56 -18.01
C PRO A 5 12.25 8.62 -18.66
N SER A 6 12.02 8.49 -19.95
CA SER A 6 11.13 9.36 -20.72
C SER A 6 9.80 8.67 -20.97
N LEU A 7 8.71 9.45 -20.94
CA LEU A 7 7.36 8.98 -21.20
C LEU A 7 6.69 9.92 -22.21
N ALA A 8 6.15 9.36 -23.28
CA ALA A 8 5.39 10.10 -24.26
C ALA A 8 3.93 10.22 -23.85
N ALA A 9 3.34 11.41 -24.01
CA ALA A 9 1.94 11.65 -23.72
C ALA A 9 1.30 12.48 -24.85
N ALA A 10 0.01 12.25 -25.06
CA ALA A 10 -0.81 13.06 -25.97
C ALA A 10 -1.85 13.84 -25.17
N SER A 11 -2.07 15.09 -25.53
CA SER A 11 -3.13 15.91 -24.93
C SER A 11 -4.50 15.32 -25.28
N ARG A 12 -5.44 15.34 -24.33
CA ARG A 12 -6.79 14.82 -24.53
C ARG A 12 -7.88 15.85 -24.23
N THR A 13 -8.93 15.83 -25.03
CA THR A 13 -10.15 16.59 -24.79
C THR A 13 -11.28 15.73 -24.23
N VAL A 14 -11.12 14.40 -24.32
CA VAL A 14 -12.15 13.44 -23.88
C VAL A 14 -12.15 13.32 -22.37
N THR A 15 -13.28 13.60 -21.73
CA THR A 15 -13.48 13.55 -20.28
C THR A 15 -14.72 12.73 -19.91
N GLY A 16 -14.89 12.39 -18.63
CA GLY A 16 -16.03 11.71 -18.09
C GLY A 16 -16.15 10.24 -18.55
N LYS A 17 -17.38 9.74 -18.75
CA LYS A 17 -17.64 8.33 -19.04
C LYS A 17 -16.98 7.81 -20.34
N LYS A 18 -16.71 8.68 -21.30
CA LYS A 18 -16.07 8.31 -22.57
C LYS A 18 -14.61 7.86 -22.42
N VAL A 19 -13.97 8.14 -21.29
CA VAL A 19 -12.60 7.71 -20.97
C VAL A 19 -12.47 6.18 -20.87
N ALA A 20 -13.56 5.46 -20.59
CA ALA A 20 -13.55 4.00 -20.57
C ALA A 20 -13.13 3.39 -21.94
N ARG A 21 -13.48 4.07 -23.06
CA ARG A 21 -13.09 3.64 -24.40
C ARG A 21 -11.56 3.70 -24.60
N LEU A 22 -10.91 4.76 -24.12
CA LEU A 22 -9.45 4.91 -24.21
C LEU A 22 -8.72 3.76 -23.52
N ARG A 23 -9.22 3.32 -22.36
CA ARG A 23 -8.64 2.18 -21.65
C ARG A 23 -8.76 0.86 -22.44
N ASN A 24 -9.86 0.68 -23.16
CA ASN A 24 -10.04 -0.49 -24.03
C ASN A 24 -9.12 -0.46 -25.26
N GLU A 25 -8.72 0.74 -25.70
CA GLU A 25 -7.76 0.97 -26.77
C GLU A 25 -6.29 0.86 -26.30
N GLY A 26 -6.06 0.55 -25.01
CA GLY A 26 -4.72 0.46 -24.44
C GLY A 26 -4.12 1.79 -24.02
N LEU A 27 -4.92 2.86 -24.00
CA LEU A 27 -4.49 4.19 -23.58
C LEU A 27 -4.85 4.43 -22.12
N LEU A 28 -3.87 4.85 -21.33
CA LEU A 28 -4.00 5.18 -19.92
C LEU A 28 -4.28 6.67 -19.76
N PRO A 29 -5.44 7.06 -19.23
CA PRO A 29 -5.72 8.45 -18.91
C PRO A 29 -4.86 8.92 -17.74
N ALA A 30 -4.28 10.10 -17.88
CA ALA A 30 -3.49 10.76 -16.87
C ALA A 30 -3.85 12.25 -16.77
N VAL A 31 -3.42 12.87 -15.69
CA VAL A 31 -3.53 14.31 -15.47
C VAL A 31 -2.16 14.83 -15.02
N VAL A 32 -1.70 15.89 -15.66
CA VAL A 32 -0.49 16.62 -15.27
C VAL A 32 -0.90 17.89 -14.56
N TYR A 33 -0.41 18.11 -13.35
CA TYR A 33 -0.68 19.33 -12.56
C TYR A 33 0.55 19.68 -11.73
N GLY A 34 0.58 20.86 -11.17
CA GLY A 34 1.64 21.36 -10.26
C GLY A 34 2.26 22.68 -10.72
N HIS A 35 2.91 23.34 -9.79
CA HIS A 35 3.73 24.56 -9.96
C HIS A 35 3.17 25.63 -10.91
N GLY A 36 1.92 26.07 -10.68
CA GLY A 36 1.33 27.18 -11.47
C GLY A 36 0.96 26.81 -12.90
N THR A 37 1.09 25.54 -13.28
CA THR A 37 0.60 25.03 -14.55
C THR A 37 -0.86 24.63 -14.40
N ALA A 38 -1.72 25.05 -15.31
CA ALA A 38 -3.10 24.56 -15.33
C ALA A 38 -3.12 23.04 -15.47
N SER A 39 -4.07 22.40 -14.82
CA SER A 39 -4.25 20.95 -14.92
C SER A 39 -4.51 20.55 -16.38
N GLU A 40 -3.62 19.75 -16.95
CA GLU A 40 -3.65 19.31 -18.34
C GLU A 40 -4.00 17.82 -18.40
N PRO A 41 -5.17 17.47 -18.97
CA PRO A 41 -5.52 16.06 -19.15
C PRO A 41 -4.76 15.48 -20.33
N VAL A 42 -4.07 14.36 -20.09
CA VAL A 42 -3.25 13.66 -21.08
C VAL A 42 -3.59 12.19 -21.15
N THR A 43 -3.15 11.53 -22.20
CA THR A 43 -3.17 10.07 -22.35
C THR A 43 -1.77 9.57 -22.59
N VAL A 44 -1.46 8.42 -22.02
CA VAL A 44 -0.18 7.73 -22.12
C VAL A 44 -0.44 6.31 -22.61
N ASP A 45 0.49 5.70 -23.28
CA ASP A 45 0.41 4.28 -23.61
C ASP A 45 0.47 3.44 -22.32
N ALA A 46 -0.52 2.54 -22.13
CA ALA A 46 -0.62 1.76 -20.90
C ALA A 46 0.53 0.75 -20.76
N HIS A 47 1.04 0.23 -21.87
CA HIS A 47 2.14 -0.73 -21.87
C HIS A 47 3.47 -0.05 -21.54
N GLU A 48 3.75 1.09 -22.16
CA GLU A 48 4.95 1.88 -21.87
C GLU A 48 4.97 2.33 -20.40
N PHE A 49 3.82 2.78 -19.88
CA PHE A 49 3.69 3.15 -18.47
C PHE A 49 3.91 1.97 -17.53
N ASP A 50 3.39 0.77 -17.85
CA ASP A 50 3.58 -0.42 -17.01
C ASP A 50 5.05 -0.88 -17.00
N LEU A 51 5.73 -0.81 -18.14
CA LEU A 51 7.17 -1.07 -18.22
C LEU A 51 7.98 -0.05 -17.40
N LEU A 52 7.61 1.23 -17.49
CA LEU A 52 8.24 2.30 -16.71
C LEU A 52 8.04 2.05 -15.22
N ARG A 53 6.82 1.80 -14.78
CA ARG A 53 6.48 1.54 -13.37
C ARG A 53 7.25 0.37 -12.77
N ARG A 54 7.53 -0.68 -13.55
CA ARG A 54 8.30 -1.84 -13.09
C ARG A 54 9.80 -1.55 -12.93
N ARG A 55 10.32 -0.58 -13.68
CA ARG A 55 11.74 -0.21 -13.65
C ARG A 55 12.04 0.86 -12.62
N VAL A 56 11.03 1.65 -12.28
CA VAL A 56 11.17 2.93 -11.60
C VAL A 56 10.27 2.93 -10.36
N GLY A 57 10.81 3.31 -9.23
CA GLY A 57 10.05 3.47 -7.99
C GLY A 57 8.97 4.57 -8.10
N ALA A 58 8.04 4.59 -7.17
CA ALA A 58 6.93 5.55 -7.15
C ALA A 58 7.41 7.02 -7.04
N SER A 59 8.59 7.24 -6.46
CA SER A 59 9.15 8.58 -6.20
C SER A 59 10.13 9.07 -7.26
N THR A 60 10.29 8.34 -8.38
CA THR A 60 11.29 8.68 -9.37
C THR A 60 10.82 9.75 -10.34
N LEU A 61 11.77 10.61 -10.73
CA LEU A 61 11.57 11.62 -11.75
C LEU A 61 11.45 10.99 -13.14
N VAL A 62 10.43 11.40 -13.88
CA VAL A 62 10.16 10.99 -15.26
C VAL A 62 10.11 12.23 -16.14
N ASP A 63 10.77 12.18 -17.30
CA ASP A 63 10.69 13.23 -18.29
C ASP A 63 9.47 13.01 -19.20
N LEU A 64 8.41 13.82 -19.02
CA LEU A 64 7.17 13.72 -19.77
C LEU A 64 7.21 14.63 -20.99
N ALA A 65 7.06 14.07 -22.19
CA ALA A 65 6.91 14.78 -23.44
C ALA A 65 5.44 14.79 -23.87
N VAL A 66 4.77 15.94 -23.83
CA VAL A 66 3.37 16.10 -24.26
C VAL A 66 3.33 16.60 -25.70
N ASP A 67 2.67 15.88 -26.60
CA ASP A 67 2.52 16.22 -28.03
C ASP A 67 3.86 16.56 -28.72
N GLY A 68 4.95 15.89 -28.35
CA GLY A 68 6.28 16.15 -28.89
C GLY A 68 6.89 17.51 -28.50
N LYS A 69 6.28 18.21 -27.56
CA LYS A 69 6.84 19.45 -26.98
C LYS A 69 8.04 19.14 -26.08
N LYS A 70 8.69 20.22 -25.57
CA LYS A 70 9.79 20.06 -24.61
C LYS A 70 9.37 19.19 -23.43
N SER A 71 10.21 18.22 -23.08
CA SER A 71 10.01 17.36 -21.92
C SER A 71 9.98 18.19 -20.64
N ARG A 72 9.08 17.82 -19.74
CA ARG A 72 8.93 18.40 -18.40
C ARG A 72 9.20 17.33 -17.37
N PRO A 73 10.00 17.60 -16.32
CA PRO A 73 10.18 16.66 -15.24
C PRO A 73 8.88 16.54 -14.43
N VAL A 74 8.41 15.31 -14.26
CA VAL A 74 7.22 14.99 -13.48
C VAL A 74 7.53 13.83 -12.52
N ILE A 75 6.78 13.75 -11.43
CA ILE A 75 6.77 12.61 -10.52
C ILE A 75 5.40 11.95 -10.60
N VAL A 76 5.38 10.63 -10.49
CA VAL A 76 4.13 9.86 -10.37
C VAL A 76 3.61 10.04 -8.95
N HIS A 77 2.59 10.89 -8.77
CA HIS A 77 2.02 11.18 -7.45
C HIS A 77 1.05 10.09 -6.99
N GLY A 78 0.30 9.52 -7.91
CA GLY A 78 -0.67 8.48 -7.59
C GLY A 78 -1.01 7.62 -8.79
N ILE A 79 -1.30 6.35 -8.53
CA ILE A 79 -1.75 5.40 -9.54
C ILE A 79 -3.02 4.72 -9.04
N GLN A 80 -4.11 4.92 -9.73
CA GLN A 80 -5.34 4.16 -9.48
C GLN A 80 -5.28 2.85 -10.25
N VAL A 81 -5.44 1.74 -9.57
CA VAL A 81 -5.43 0.41 -10.18
C VAL A 81 -6.77 -0.30 -10.01
N HIS A 82 -7.10 -1.13 -10.95
CA HIS A 82 -8.30 -1.96 -10.86
C HIS A 82 -8.10 -3.06 -9.81
N PRO A 83 -9.01 -3.25 -8.85
CA PRO A 83 -8.80 -4.16 -7.72
C PRO A 83 -8.58 -5.62 -8.13
N ILE A 84 -9.27 -6.09 -9.17
CA ILE A 84 -9.18 -7.49 -9.63
C ILE A 84 -8.06 -7.66 -10.65
N SER A 85 -8.08 -6.87 -11.74
CA SER A 85 -7.13 -7.06 -12.86
C SER A 85 -5.77 -6.43 -12.64
N ARG A 86 -5.60 -5.62 -11.58
CA ARG A 86 -4.37 -4.87 -11.25
C ARG A 86 -3.88 -3.93 -12.36
N ARG A 87 -4.68 -3.72 -13.40
CA ARG A 87 -4.36 -2.78 -14.49
C ARG A 87 -4.49 -1.34 -14.03
N PRO A 88 -3.59 -0.44 -14.44
CA PRO A 88 -3.71 0.97 -14.11
C PRO A 88 -4.95 1.57 -14.79
N LEU A 89 -5.73 2.33 -14.04
CA LEU A 89 -6.95 3.02 -14.50
C LEU A 89 -6.72 4.51 -14.72
N HIS A 90 -5.89 5.13 -13.88
CA HIS A 90 -5.56 6.54 -13.93
C HIS A 90 -4.19 6.78 -13.31
N VAL A 91 -3.49 7.79 -13.79
CA VAL A 91 -2.21 8.23 -13.25
C VAL A 91 -2.25 9.74 -13.01
N ASP A 92 -1.79 10.12 -11.85
CA ASP A 92 -1.62 11.49 -11.43
C ASP A 92 -0.14 11.86 -11.53
N LEU A 93 0.19 12.82 -12.41
CA LEU A 93 1.54 13.27 -12.68
C LEU A 93 1.72 14.68 -12.12
N PHE A 94 2.65 14.82 -11.19
CA PHE A 94 2.97 16.11 -10.59
C PHE A 94 4.20 16.71 -11.27
N ALA A 95 4.02 17.86 -11.93
CA ALA A 95 5.11 18.62 -12.55
C ALA A 95 5.94 19.28 -11.46
N VAL A 96 7.25 19.06 -11.48
CA VAL A 96 8.17 19.56 -10.45
C VAL A 96 9.12 20.59 -11.00
N ARG A 97 9.59 21.49 -10.13
CA ARG A 97 10.71 22.39 -10.37
C ARG A 97 11.92 21.90 -9.61
N MET A 98 13.08 21.85 -10.26
CA MET A 98 14.32 21.36 -9.66
C MET A 98 14.82 22.20 -8.48
N THR A 99 14.31 23.44 -8.35
CA THR A 99 14.73 24.39 -7.31
C THR A 99 13.82 24.41 -6.09
N GLU A 100 12.72 23.67 -6.11
CA GLU A 100 11.74 23.67 -5.02
C GLU A 100 11.71 22.31 -4.33
N GLU A 101 11.70 22.34 -3.00
CA GLU A 101 11.53 21.12 -2.20
C GLU A 101 10.10 20.61 -2.34
N LEU A 102 9.96 19.31 -2.41
CA LEU A 102 8.67 18.65 -2.48
C LEU A 102 8.55 17.55 -1.41
N THR A 103 7.32 17.29 -1.00
CA THR A 103 7.01 16.20 -0.08
C THR A 103 6.39 15.05 -0.86
N VAL A 104 6.99 13.88 -0.77
CA VAL A 104 6.51 12.65 -1.42
C VAL A 104 6.53 11.49 -0.45
N GLU A 105 5.69 10.50 -0.73
CA GLU A 105 5.72 9.23 -0.02
C GLU A 105 6.74 8.29 -0.67
N VAL A 106 7.73 7.85 0.11
CA VAL A 106 8.77 6.91 -0.31
C VAL A 106 8.52 5.57 0.34
N GLN A 107 8.62 4.51 -0.46
CA GLN A 107 8.45 3.15 0.02
C GLN A 107 9.63 2.70 0.88
N LEU A 108 9.31 1.93 1.93
CA LEU A 108 10.27 1.32 2.84
C LEU A 108 10.51 -0.13 2.41
N ILE A 109 11.79 -0.52 2.32
CA ILE A 109 12.18 -1.90 2.00
C ILE A 109 13.10 -2.42 3.10
N GLY A 110 12.67 -3.49 3.77
CA GLY A 110 13.51 -4.21 4.71
C GLY A 110 14.55 -5.05 3.98
N THR A 111 15.79 -4.97 4.41
CA THR A 111 16.91 -5.77 3.91
C THR A 111 17.38 -6.77 4.96
N GLY A 112 17.80 -7.95 4.50
CA GLY A 112 18.22 -9.03 5.41
C GLY A 112 17.08 -9.93 5.88
N SER A 113 17.35 -10.77 6.87
CA SER A 113 16.37 -11.62 7.55
C SER A 113 16.22 -11.19 9.01
N ALA A 114 15.02 -11.34 9.55
CA ALA A 114 14.75 -11.09 10.97
C ALA A 114 14.96 -12.40 11.76
N PRO A 115 15.95 -12.50 12.64
CA PRO A 115 16.20 -13.74 13.41
C PRO A 115 14.98 -14.16 14.23
N ALA A 116 14.26 -13.20 14.81
CA ALA A 116 13.03 -13.50 15.56
C ALA A 116 11.92 -14.08 14.69
N ALA A 117 11.84 -13.72 13.39
CA ALA A 117 10.88 -14.33 12.47
C ALA A 117 11.25 -15.79 12.12
N GLU A 118 12.55 -16.11 12.04
CA GLU A 118 13.05 -17.47 11.79
C GLU A 118 12.76 -18.41 12.97
N THR A 119 12.67 -17.88 14.19
CA THR A 119 12.31 -18.65 15.39
C THR A 119 10.81 -18.83 15.62
N GLY A 120 9.98 -18.47 14.62
CA GLY A 120 8.53 -18.65 14.64
C GLY A 120 7.72 -17.37 14.89
N GLY A 121 8.35 -16.23 15.01
CA GLY A 121 7.68 -14.93 15.11
C GLY A 121 7.04 -14.51 13.79
N THR A 122 5.99 -13.68 13.87
CA THR A 122 5.35 -13.09 12.71
C THR A 122 5.87 -11.66 12.52
N LEU A 123 6.56 -11.40 11.40
CA LEU A 123 7.01 -10.07 11.03
C LEU A 123 5.82 -9.23 10.50
N VAL A 124 5.60 -8.09 11.11
CA VAL A 124 4.53 -7.16 10.75
C VAL A 124 5.12 -5.80 10.39
N HIS A 125 4.68 -5.24 9.27
CA HIS A 125 5.03 -3.91 8.79
C HIS A 125 3.81 -2.98 8.90
N PRO A 126 3.61 -2.27 10.02
CA PRO A 126 2.51 -1.32 10.16
C PRO A 126 2.59 -0.19 9.14
N VAL A 127 3.80 0.30 8.88
CA VAL A 127 4.08 1.41 7.96
C VAL A 127 4.93 0.89 6.80
N GLN A 128 4.45 1.10 5.58
CA GLN A 128 5.13 0.67 4.35
C GLN A 128 5.70 1.84 3.55
N SER A 129 5.32 3.06 3.87
CA SER A 129 5.79 4.29 3.22
C SER A 129 5.92 5.41 4.23
N VAL A 130 6.87 6.30 4.01
CA VAL A 130 7.12 7.46 4.86
C VAL A 130 7.15 8.72 4.00
N LYS A 131 6.57 9.82 4.51
CA LYS A 131 6.64 11.13 3.87
C LYS A 131 8.02 11.72 4.06
N VAL A 132 8.66 12.04 2.94
CA VAL A 132 9.96 12.69 2.93
C VAL A 132 9.89 14.00 2.18
N ARG A 133 10.67 14.98 2.64
CA ARG A 133 10.85 16.27 2.00
C ARG A 133 12.27 16.36 1.47
N ALA A 134 12.40 16.56 0.16
CA ALA A 134 13.69 16.65 -0.50
C ALA A 134 13.60 17.48 -1.79
N LEU A 135 14.75 17.89 -2.31
CA LEU A 135 14.85 18.37 -3.68
C LEU A 135 14.66 17.22 -4.66
N PRO A 136 14.07 17.46 -5.86
CA PRO A 136 13.83 16.42 -6.84
C PRO A 136 15.07 15.59 -7.23
N ASP A 137 16.25 16.21 -7.27
CA ASP A 137 17.51 15.54 -7.61
C ASP A 137 18.03 14.62 -6.47
N HIS A 138 17.61 14.85 -5.22
CA HIS A 138 18.03 14.10 -4.04
C HIS A 138 16.94 13.12 -3.54
N LEU A 139 15.87 12.96 -4.31
CA LEU A 139 14.76 12.11 -3.91
C LEU A 139 15.16 10.62 -4.04
N PRO A 140 15.12 9.85 -2.94
CA PRO A 140 15.36 8.41 -3.00
C PRO A 140 14.17 7.68 -3.60
N GLU A 141 14.43 6.63 -4.37
CA GLU A 141 13.39 5.75 -4.91
C GLU A 141 12.76 4.89 -3.81
N THR A 142 13.61 4.43 -2.88
CA THR A 142 13.24 3.60 -1.73
C THR A 142 14.15 3.94 -0.56
N LEU A 143 13.63 3.74 0.65
CA LEU A 143 14.43 3.80 1.87
C LEU A 143 14.62 2.38 2.41
N HIS A 144 15.84 2.06 2.79
CA HIS A 144 16.20 0.74 3.30
C HIS A 144 16.38 0.77 4.81
N TYR A 145 15.98 -0.31 5.46
CA TYR A 145 16.23 -0.56 6.88
C TYR A 145 16.65 -2.02 7.09
N ASP A 146 17.42 -2.28 8.14
CA ASP A 146 17.97 -3.59 8.41
C ASP A 146 17.03 -4.40 9.32
N LEU A 147 16.55 -5.55 8.82
CA LEU A 147 15.75 -6.49 9.59
C LEU A 147 16.59 -7.32 10.58
N GLY A 148 17.92 -7.35 10.42
CA GLY A 148 18.82 -8.08 11.32
C GLY A 148 18.83 -7.55 12.76
N SER A 149 18.35 -6.32 12.99
CA SER A 149 18.18 -5.75 14.33
C SER A 149 17.01 -6.37 15.13
N LEU A 150 16.09 -7.09 14.46
CA LEU A 150 14.94 -7.75 15.08
C LEU A 150 15.33 -9.14 15.62
N VAL A 151 16.06 -9.15 16.75
CA VAL A 151 16.54 -10.38 17.38
C VAL A 151 15.46 -11.02 18.26
N ASP A 152 14.70 -10.20 18.99
CA ASP A 152 13.69 -10.62 19.95
C ASP A 152 12.27 -10.28 19.46
N TYR A 153 11.26 -10.93 20.05
CA TYR A 153 9.84 -10.70 19.72
C TYR A 153 9.34 -9.30 20.13
N ASP A 154 10.01 -8.64 21.06
CA ASP A 154 9.69 -7.27 21.50
C ASP A 154 10.49 -6.20 20.75
N SER A 155 11.41 -6.62 19.87
CA SER A 155 12.23 -5.70 19.08
C SER A 155 11.36 -4.97 18.06
N THR A 156 11.58 -3.65 17.99
CA THR A 156 10.88 -2.76 17.05
C THR A 156 11.88 -1.92 16.29
N ILE A 157 11.59 -1.67 15.01
CA ILE A 157 12.34 -0.71 14.19
C ILE A 157 11.47 0.53 14.04
N THR A 158 12.05 1.69 14.34
CA THR A 158 11.38 2.98 14.27
C THR A 158 11.87 3.81 13.09
N VAL A 159 11.20 4.93 12.82
CA VAL A 159 11.59 5.87 11.76
C VAL A 159 13.00 6.43 12.00
N ALA A 160 13.44 6.53 13.27
CA ALA A 160 14.78 6.99 13.62
C ALA A 160 15.90 6.05 13.13
N ASP A 161 15.62 4.77 12.94
CA ASP A 161 16.58 3.75 12.52
C ASP A 161 16.75 3.66 10.99
N LEU A 162 16.03 4.50 10.22
CA LEU A 162 16.13 4.54 8.77
C LEU A 162 17.46 5.11 8.29
N MET A 163 18.04 4.49 7.29
CA MET A 163 19.20 5.02 6.58
C MET A 163 18.75 6.12 5.60
N VAL A 164 18.88 7.38 6.04
CA VAL A 164 18.46 8.54 5.25
C VAL A 164 19.65 9.09 4.46
N PRO A 165 19.53 9.24 3.12
CA PRO A 165 20.56 9.87 2.31
C PRO A 165 20.65 11.38 2.58
N GLU A 166 21.76 11.99 2.20
CA GLU A 166 21.98 13.42 2.38
C GLU A 166 20.97 14.26 1.58
N GLY A 167 20.45 15.32 2.22
CA GLY A 167 19.49 16.23 1.58
C GLY A 167 18.02 15.80 1.65
N VAL A 168 17.71 14.77 2.43
CA VAL A 168 16.34 14.27 2.64
C VAL A 168 15.93 14.52 4.08
N ALA A 169 14.76 15.11 4.29
CA ALA A 169 14.17 15.32 5.61
C ALA A 169 12.90 14.47 5.75
N ILE A 170 12.84 13.62 6.75
CA ILE A 170 11.65 12.82 7.06
C ILE A 170 10.60 13.69 7.75
N GLN A 171 9.35 13.62 7.27
CA GLN A 171 8.19 14.29 7.86
C GLN A 171 7.26 13.27 8.54
N ALA A 172 7.82 12.41 9.38
CA ALA A 172 7.09 11.46 10.20
C ALA A 172 7.59 11.55 11.65
N ASP A 173 6.84 10.99 12.58
CA ASP A 173 7.24 10.91 13.96
C ASP A 173 8.43 9.94 14.09
N PRO A 174 9.57 10.37 14.67
CA PRO A 174 10.72 9.48 14.84
C PRO A 174 10.43 8.23 15.70
N SER A 175 9.40 8.27 16.54
CA SER A 175 8.95 7.13 17.36
C SER A 175 7.99 6.18 16.65
N GLU A 176 7.57 6.50 15.43
CA GLU A 176 6.65 5.65 14.66
C GLU A 176 7.31 4.31 14.29
N VAL A 177 6.60 3.21 14.58
CA VAL A 177 7.10 1.85 14.36
C VAL A 177 6.90 1.43 12.90
N ILE A 178 7.99 1.09 12.22
CA ILE A 178 8.01 0.63 10.83
C ILE A 178 7.87 -0.88 10.74
N ALA A 179 8.60 -1.60 11.58
CA ALA A 179 8.57 -3.05 11.61
C ALA A 179 8.67 -3.57 13.05
N ARG A 180 7.96 -4.65 13.32
CA ARG A 180 8.05 -5.38 14.59
C ARG A 180 7.79 -6.86 14.38
N VAL A 181 8.30 -7.68 15.28
CA VAL A 181 8.00 -9.11 15.32
C VAL A 181 7.00 -9.37 16.42
N LEU A 182 5.93 -10.09 16.10
CA LEU A 182 4.98 -10.59 17.09
C LEU A 182 5.33 -12.02 17.43
N PRO A 183 5.18 -12.43 18.72
CA PRO A 183 5.37 -13.82 19.11
C PRO A 183 4.36 -14.72 18.38
N PRO A 184 4.71 -15.99 18.15
CA PRO A 184 3.77 -16.94 17.58
C PRO A 184 2.54 -17.04 18.47
N ARG A 185 1.36 -17.02 17.87
CA ARG A 185 0.12 -17.28 18.59
C ARG A 185 0.10 -18.77 18.94
N VAL A 186 0.45 -19.10 20.18
CA VAL A 186 0.19 -20.43 20.72
C VAL A 186 -1.33 -20.52 20.87
N GLU A 187 -2.00 -21.24 19.99
CA GLU A 187 -3.34 -21.73 20.28
C GLU A 187 -3.17 -22.71 21.48
N VAL A 188 -3.43 -22.20 22.66
CA VAL A 188 -3.71 -23.06 23.79
C VAL A 188 -5.05 -23.70 23.44
N GLU A 189 -5.02 -24.92 22.89
CA GLU A 189 -6.18 -25.80 22.96
C GLU A 189 -6.53 -25.86 24.45
N GLU A 190 -7.54 -25.13 24.87
CA GLU A 190 -8.25 -25.41 26.09
C GLU A 190 -8.81 -26.83 25.91
N VAL A 191 -8.01 -27.79 26.31
CA VAL A 191 -8.49 -29.12 26.62
C VAL A 191 -9.44 -28.90 27.78
N SER A 192 -10.73 -28.85 27.44
CA SER A 192 -11.80 -28.91 28.44
C SER A 192 -11.64 -30.21 29.22
N GLU A 193 -10.93 -30.11 30.32
CA GLU A 193 -11.07 -31.09 31.38
C GLU A 193 -12.49 -30.98 31.98
N VAL A 194 -13.43 -31.62 31.29
CA VAL A 194 -14.67 -32.05 31.90
C VAL A 194 -14.62 -33.55 31.87
N GLU A 195 -13.92 -34.12 32.83
CA GLU A 195 -14.16 -35.52 33.15
C GLU A 195 -13.91 -35.77 34.63
N ALA A 196 -14.91 -36.40 35.18
CA ALA A 196 -14.91 -37.17 36.43
C ALA A 196 -15.30 -36.43 37.71
N ALA A 197 -16.59 -36.38 37.92
CA ALA A 197 -17.12 -36.87 39.21
C ALA A 197 -18.38 -37.65 38.92
N ALA A 198 -18.17 -38.94 38.79
CA ALA A 198 -19.20 -39.95 38.83
C ALA A 198 -19.69 -40.10 40.26
N GLY A 199 -20.91 -40.51 40.42
CA GLY A 199 -21.37 -41.09 41.70
C GLY A 199 -22.86 -40.88 41.90
N GLU A 200 -23.59 -41.78 41.37
CA GLU A 200 -24.52 -42.69 42.06
C GLU A 200 -25.77 -42.15 42.78
N GLU A 201 -26.84 -42.80 42.42
CA GLU A 201 -28.14 -42.96 43.12
C GLU A 201 -29.13 -41.81 43.01
N GLY A 202 -30.33 -42.05 42.63
CA GLY A 202 -31.25 -43.17 42.68
C GLY A 202 -32.65 -42.78 42.23
N VAL A 203 -33.20 -43.66 41.54
CA VAL A 203 -34.62 -44.09 41.47
C VAL A 203 -35.77 -43.12 41.59
N ALA A 204 -36.64 -43.32 40.64
CA ALA A 204 -38.10 -43.41 40.70
C ALA A 204 -38.97 -42.20 40.28
N ALA A 205 -39.65 -42.51 39.23
CA ALA A 205 -41.09 -42.55 39.05
C ALA A 205 -41.83 -41.31 38.60
N SER A 206 -42.44 -41.54 37.47
CA SER A 206 -43.87 -41.39 37.22
C SER A 206 -44.33 -40.06 36.60
N ALA A 207 -44.59 -40.14 35.32
CA ALA A 207 -45.92 -40.13 34.73
C ALA A 207 -46.54 -38.75 34.38
N GLU A 208 -46.97 -38.75 33.16
CA GLU A 208 -48.22 -38.15 32.62
C GLU A 208 -48.26 -36.60 32.51
N GLY A 209 -48.45 -36.05 31.37
CA GLY A 209 -49.45 -36.16 30.41
C GLY A 209 -49.51 -34.92 29.55
N ALA A 210 -49.86 -35.16 28.33
CA ALA A 210 -50.68 -34.33 27.50
C ALA A 210 -50.08 -33.09 26.78
N GLU A 211 -49.82 -33.27 25.51
CA GLU A 211 -50.19 -32.37 24.39
C GLU A 211 -51.66 -31.94 24.49
N PRO A 212 -52.23 -31.12 23.64
CA PRO A 212 -51.66 -30.36 22.49
C PRO A 212 -52.33 -28.95 22.28
N THR A 213 -52.09 -28.45 21.06
CA THR A 213 -53.03 -27.66 20.26
C THR A 213 -52.71 -26.14 20.15
N SER A 214 -52.24 -25.78 18.94
CA SER A 214 -52.91 -25.08 17.83
C SER A 214 -53.03 -23.59 18.07
N GLU A 215 -52.82 -22.84 17.16
CA GLU A 215 -53.30 -22.34 15.88
C GLU A 215 -52.98 -20.89 15.74
N ALA A 216 -52.35 -20.56 14.68
CA ALA A 216 -52.85 -19.79 13.54
C ALA A 216 -52.86 -18.26 13.62
N ALA A 217 -52.41 -17.80 12.49
CA ALA A 217 -52.87 -16.58 11.75
C ALA A 217 -52.36 -15.24 12.31
N GLU A 218 -52.04 -14.34 11.57
CA GLU A 218 -52.17 -13.80 10.22
C GLU A 218 -51.79 -12.31 10.30
N GLU A 219 -51.29 -11.84 9.21
CA GLU A 219 -51.35 -10.48 8.66
C GLU A 219 -50.71 -9.27 9.38
N GLY A 220 -49.98 -8.59 8.53
CA GLY A 220 -49.55 -7.21 8.67
C GLY A 220 -48.38 -6.89 7.76
#